data_ea0fd5d6c0154b78fae5937aa84085bb
#
_entry.id   ea0fd5d6c0154b78fae5937aa84085bb
#
_cell.length_a   1.000
_cell.length_b   1.000
_cell.length_c   1.000
_cell.angle_alpha   90.00
_cell.angle_beta   90.00
_cell.angle_gamma   90.00
#
_symmetry.space_group_name_H-M   'P 1'
#
loop_
_entity.id
_entity.type
_entity.pdbx_description
1 polymer ?
#
loop_
_entity_poly.entity_id
_entity_poly.type
_entity_poly.pdbx_seq_one_letter_code
_entity_poly.pdbx_strand_id
1 'polypeptide(L)'
;MTLPSIQHLQGLLRLLQALASEGIEMESHQYDGTAFGNFTLVVVKGHTKVRFLWDGKESILTVEYQKVQNEAVTGVWEHDAFISLPTAEAAFAEIGSNSETMLR
;
A
#
# COMPACT_ATOMS: atom_id res chain seq x y z
N MET A 1 -8.35 -8.40 -19.13
CA MET A 1 -7.56 -7.70 -18.11
C MET A 1 -7.76 -6.20 -18.25
N THR A 2 -8.12 -5.54 -17.17
CA THR A 2 -8.30 -4.09 -17.16
C THR A 2 -6.98 -3.43 -16.74
N LEU A 3 -6.45 -2.55 -17.58
CA LEU A 3 -5.23 -1.82 -17.25
C LEU A 3 -5.54 -0.67 -16.28
N PRO A 4 -4.64 -0.35 -15.36
CA PRO A 4 -4.77 0.83 -14.52
C PRO A 4 -4.85 2.10 -15.36
N SER A 5 -5.58 3.11 -14.86
CA SER A 5 -5.62 4.40 -15.53
C SER A 5 -4.25 5.08 -15.48
N ILE A 6 -4.04 6.02 -16.40
CA ILE A 6 -2.81 6.82 -16.39
C ILE A 6 -2.67 7.59 -15.07
N GLN A 7 -3.78 8.11 -14.56
CA GLN A 7 -3.79 8.82 -13.27
C GLN A 7 -3.35 7.92 -12.12
N HIS A 8 -3.83 6.67 -12.11
CA HIS A 8 -3.44 5.69 -11.10
C HIS A 8 -1.93 5.41 -11.19
N LEU A 9 -1.43 5.16 -12.39
CA LEU A 9 0.00 4.87 -12.60
C LEU A 9 0.88 6.07 -12.23
N GLN A 10 0.44 7.30 -12.55
CA GLN A 10 1.19 8.50 -12.18
C GLN A 10 1.22 8.68 -10.66
N GLY A 11 0.09 8.47 -9.98
CA GLY A 11 0.01 8.54 -8.53
C GLY A 11 0.90 7.49 -7.87
N LEU A 12 0.85 6.26 -8.38
CA LEU A 12 1.69 5.17 -7.90
C LEU A 12 3.17 5.48 -8.09
N LEU A 13 3.55 5.99 -9.27
CA LEU A 13 4.95 6.33 -9.55
C LEU A 13 5.47 7.39 -8.59
N ARG A 14 4.71 8.46 -8.36
CA ARG A 14 5.10 9.52 -7.41
C ARG A 14 5.27 8.97 -6.01
N LEU A 15 4.35 8.11 -5.58
CA LEU A 15 4.43 7.46 -4.28
C LEU A 15 5.70 6.62 -4.16
N LEU A 16 5.97 5.79 -5.16
CA LEU A 16 7.15 4.91 -5.15
C LEU A 16 8.45 5.70 -5.14
N GLN A 17 8.51 6.83 -5.86
CA GLN A 17 9.68 7.71 -5.85
C GLN A 17 9.90 8.32 -4.47
N ALA A 18 8.83 8.77 -3.82
CA ALA A 18 8.92 9.31 -2.46
C ALA A 18 9.36 8.26 -1.46
N LEU A 19 8.81 7.05 -1.55
CA LEU A 19 9.18 5.95 -0.66
C LEU A 19 10.62 5.47 -0.89
N ALA A 20 11.07 5.46 -2.14
CA ALA A 20 12.42 5.06 -2.48
C ALA A 20 13.47 5.99 -1.83
N SER A 21 13.16 7.27 -1.69
CA SER A 21 14.06 8.22 -1.02
C SER A 21 14.23 7.90 0.46
N GLU A 22 13.28 7.16 1.07
CA GLU A 22 13.33 6.72 2.46
C GLU A 22 13.83 5.26 2.61
N GLY A 23 14.28 4.65 1.50
CA GLY A 23 14.73 3.27 1.51
C GLY A 23 13.62 2.24 1.54
N ILE A 24 12.40 2.65 1.19
CA ILE A 24 11.23 1.78 1.15
C ILE A 24 11.00 1.32 -0.28
N GLU A 25 10.84 0.02 -0.49
CA GLU A 25 10.66 -0.57 -1.81
C GLU A 25 9.28 -1.21 -1.96
N MET A 26 8.76 -1.20 -3.19
CA MET A 26 7.54 -1.95 -3.51
C MET A 26 7.89 -3.41 -3.71
N GLU A 27 7.18 -4.30 -3.00
CA GLU A 27 7.29 -5.73 -3.21
C GLU A 27 6.26 -6.21 -4.24
N SER A 28 5.03 -5.72 -4.16
CA SER A 28 3.99 -6.10 -5.10
C SER A 28 2.92 -5.02 -5.23
N HIS A 29 2.23 -5.03 -6.38
CA HIS A 29 1.09 -4.18 -6.65
C HIS A 29 0.10 -4.95 -7.51
N GLN A 30 -1.15 -4.97 -7.10
CA GLN A 30 -2.25 -5.56 -7.86
C GLN A 30 -3.36 -4.54 -8.00
N TYR A 31 -3.92 -4.42 -9.20
CA TYR A 31 -4.98 -3.48 -9.51
C TYR A 31 -6.14 -4.21 -10.17
N ASP A 32 -7.36 -3.94 -9.71
CA ASP A 32 -8.58 -4.47 -10.30
C ASP A 32 -9.51 -3.32 -10.70
N GLY A 33 -9.44 -2.91 -11.96
CA GLY A 33 -10.27 -1.84 -12.51
C GLY A 33 -11.74 -2.23 -12.66
N THR A 34 -12.06 -3.55 -12.69
CA THR A 34 -13.43 -4.02 -12.77
C THR A 34 -14.13 -3.98 -11.41
N ALA A 35 -13.36 -3.88 -10.34
CA ALA A 35 -13.85 -3.82 -8.97
C ALA A 35 -13.59 -2.42 -8.38
N PHE A 36 -14.15 -1.38 -9.01
CA PHE A 36 -14.10 0.01 -8.51
C PHE A 36 -12.69 0.58 -8.34
N GLY A 37 -11.72 0.08 -9.12
CA GLY A 37 -10.34 0.52 -8.98
C GLY A 37 -9.64 0.04 -7.72
N ASN A 38 -10.09 -1.08 -7.15
CA ASN A 38 -9.45 -1.67 -5.99
C ASN A 38 -7.99 -2.01 -6.28
N PHE A 39 -7.13 -1.78 -5.32
CA PHE A 39 -5.74 -2.19 -5.46
C PHE A 39 -5.16 -2.68 -4.14
N THR A 40 -4.10 -3.47 -4.25
CA THR A 40 -3.29 -3.92 -3.14
C THR A 40 -1.84 -3.51 -3.41
N LEU A 41 -1.19 -2.96 -2.41
CA LEU A 41 0.21 -2.54 -2.50
C LEU A 41 0.96 -3.07 -1.28
N VAL A 42 2.06 -3.77 -1.52
CA VAL A 42 2.95 -4.23 -0.44
C VAL A 42 4.28 -3.51 -0.58
N VAL A 43 4.70 -2.85 0.49
CA VAL A 43 5.99 -2.16 0.58
C VAL A 43 6.83 -2.78 1.68
N VAL A 44 8.14 -2.69 1.54
CA VAL A 44 9.07 -3.34 2.45
C VAL A 44 10.27 -2.45 2.73
N LYS A 45 10.71 -2.49 3.98
CA LYS A 45 11.98 -1.90 4.41
C LYS A 45 12.63 -2.83 5.43
N GLY A 46 13.79 -3.40 5.08
CA GLY A 46 14.44 -4.39 5.95
C GLY A 46 13.55 -5.62 6.15
N HIS A 47 13.20 -5.89 7.40
CA HIS A 47 12.38 -7.06 7.77
C HIS A 47 10.92 -6.71 8.06
N THR A 48 10.51 -5.50 7.77
CA THR A 48 9.13 -5.05 8.01
C THR A 48 8.41 -4.87 6.69
N LYS A 49 7.21 -5.42 6.58
CA LYS A 49 6.34 -5.26 5.41
C LYS A 49 5.03 -4.63 5.84
N VAL A 50 4.51 -3.77 4.98
CA VAL A 50 3.18 -3.16 5.16
C VAL A 50 2.37 -3.41 3.90
N ARG A 51 1.13 -3.84 4.09
CA ARG A 51 0.19 -4.08 3.00
C ARG A 51 -0.94 -3.09 3.08
N PHE A 52 -1.24 -2.46 1.95
CA PHE A 52 -2.34 -1.53 1.82
C PHE A 52 -3.37 -2.12 0.86
N LEU A 53 -4.63 -2.18 1.30
CA LEU A 53 -5.74 -2.66 0.49
C LEU A 53 -6.74 -1.52 0.33
N TRP A 54 -6.90 -1.04 -0.90
CA TRP A 54 -7.87 0.01 -1.22
C TRP A 54 -9.15 -0.60 -1.76
N ASP A 55 -10.26 -0.32 -1.08
CA ASP A 55 -11.60 -0.68 -1.54
C ASP A 55 -12.26 0.58 -2.10
N GLY A 56 -12.29 0.69 -3.43
CA GLY A 56 -12.85 1.87 -4.10
C GLY A 56 -14.36 1.98 -3.98
N LYS A 57 -15.07 0.86 -3.74
CA LYS A 57 -16.52 0.87 -3.54
C LYS A 57 -16.89 1.47 -2.19
N GLU A 58 -16.20 1.05 -1.14
CA GLU A 58 -16.48 1.50 0.22
C GLU A 58 -15.65 2.71 0.62
N SER A 59 -14.69 3.11 -0.23
CA SER A 59 -13.74 4.21 0.04
C SER A 59 -12.99 4.01 1.36
N ILE A 60 -12.47 2.81 1.54
CA ILE A 60 -11.73 2.42 2.75
C ILE A 60 -10.35 1.90 2.37
N LEU A 61 -9.34 2.43 3.05
CA LEU A 61 -7.98 1.92 3.00
C LEU A 61 -7.74 1.05 4.24
N THR A 62 -7.41 -0.21 4.03
CA THR A 62 -7.00 -1.11 5.10
C THR A 62 -5.50 -1.17 5.15
N VAL A 63 -4.93 -1.03 6.34
CA VAL A 63 -3.49 -1.09 6.58
C VAL A 63 -3.18 -2.31 7.43
N GLU A 64 -2.29 -3.15 6.94
CA GLU A 64 -1.83 -4.35 7.63
C GLU A 64 -0.31 -4.40 7.62
N TYR A 65 0.27 -5.09 8.58
CA TYR A 65 1.72 -5.21 8.66
C TYR A 65 2.14 -6.64 8.98
N GLN A 66 3.38 -6.95 8.62
CA GLN A 66 4.01 -8.23 8.91
C GLN A 66 5.45 -7.97 9.34
N LYS A 67 5.83 -8.52 10.48
CA LYS A 67 7.20 -8.42 10.98
C LYS A 67 7.89 -9.77 10.92
N VAL A 68 9.18 -9.75 10.56
CA VAL A 68 10.01 -10.93 10.65
C VAL A 68 10.60 -10.95 12.06
N GLN A 69 10.34 -12.04 12.78
CA GLN A 69 10.93 -12.26 14.10
C GLN A 69 11.89 -13.45 14.04
N ASN A 70 13.09 -13.29 14.57
CA ASN A 70 14.10 -14.35 14.65
C ASN A 70 14.36 -15.01 13.29
N GLU A 71 14.48 -14.22 12.24
CA GLU A 71 14.73 -14.68 10.86
C GLU A 71 13.61 -15.55 10.28
N ALA A 72 12.51 -15.74 10.99
CA ALA A 72 11.35 -16.46 10.50
C ALA A 72 10.28 -15.48 10.06
N VAL A 73 9.84 -15.59 8.79
CA VAL A 73 8.66 -14.88 8.30
C VAL A 73 7.46 -15.58 8.89
N THR A 74 6.70 -14.87 9.74
CA THR A 74 5.49 -15.44 10.35
C THR A 74 4.40 -15.73 9.32
N GLY A 75 4.44 -15.05 8.15
CA GLY A 75 3.42 -15.18 7.11
C GLY A 75 2.07 -14.60 7.49
N VAL A 76 1.95 -14.07 8.69
CA VAL A 76 0.67 -13.55 9.20
C VAL A 76 0.64 -12.04 9.06
N TRP A 77 -0.41 -11.54 8.41
CA TRP A 77 -0.70 -10.12 8.33
C TRP A 77 -1.52 -9.71 9.54
N GLU A 78 -1.03 -8.71 10.27
CA GLU A 78 -1.75 -8.14 11.41
C GLU A 78 -2.41 -6.84 11.00
N HIS A 79 -3.66 -6.66 11.42
CA HIS A 79 -4.43 -5.47 11.11
C HIS A 79 -3.95 -4.28 11.94
N ASP A 80 -3.77 -3.12 11.29
CA ASP A 80 -3.39 -1.88 11.95
C ASP A 80 -4.54 -0.87 11.95
N ALA A 81 -5.11 -0.58 10.79
CA ALA A 81 -6.12 0.47 10.68
C ALA A 81 -7.07 0.27 9.50
N PHE A 82 -8.28 0.80 9.65
CA PHE A 82 -9.20 1.10 8.55
C PHE A 82 -9.35 2.62 8.46
N ILE A 83 -9.11 3.19 7.29
CA ILE A 83 -9.14 4.63 7.08
C ILE A 83 -10.12 4.95 5.96
N SER A 84 -11.15 5.74 6.27
CA SER A 84 -12.09 6.23 5.26
C SER A 84 -11.48 7.42 4.52
N LEU A 85 -11.40 7.32 3.19
CA LEU A 85 -10.79 8.35 2.36
C LEU A 85 -11.67 8.59 1.14
N PRO A 86 -11.81 9.84 0.68
CA PRO A 86 -12.76 10.16 -0.39
C PRO A 86 -12.33 9.67 -1.77
N THR A 87 -11.02 9.49 -2.02
CA THR A 87 -10.50 9.15 -3.35
C THR A 87 -9.29 8.24 -3.25
N ALA A 88 -8.95 7.58 -4.36
CA ALA A 88 -7.72 6.80 -4.47
C ALA A 88 -6.48 7.70 -4.33
N GLU A 89 -6.56 8.96 -4.75
CA GLU A 89 -5.45 9.91 -4.59
C GLU A 89 -5.17 10.19 -3.11
N ALA A 90 -6.24 10.37 -2.32
CA ALA A 90 -6.10 10.51 -0.87
C ALA A 90 -5.53 9.23 -0.25
N ALA A 91 -5.88 8.06 -0.79
CA ALA A 91 -5.31 6.78 -0.36
C ALA A 91 -3.80 6.74 -0.61
N PHE A 92 -3.31 7.19 -1.77
CA PHE A 92 -1.87 7.25 -2.03
C PHE A 92 -1.14 8.15 -1.03
N ALA A 93 -1.72 9.29 -0.68
CA ALA A 93 -1.14 10.19 0.31
C ALA A 93 -1.04 9.52 1.69
N GLU A 94 -2.09 8.82 2.10
CA GLU A 94 -2.09 8.06 3.36
C GLU A 94 -1.08 6.92 3.34
N ILE A 95 -0.95 6.21 2.23
CA ILE A 95 0.04 5.14 2.08
C ILE A 95 1.45 5.69 2.31
N GLY A 96 1.78 6.82 1.71
CA GLY A 96 3.08 7.46 1.90
C GLY A 96 3.33 7.78 3.37
N SER A 97 2.38 8.42 4.02
CA SER A 97 2.47 8.80 5.42
C SER A 97 2.61 7.59 6.35
N ASN A 98 1.78 6.56 6.15
CA ASN A 98 1.82 5.34 6.96
C ASN A 98 3.12 4.56 6.75
N SER A 99 3.58 4.44 5.51
CA SER A 99 4.82 3.73 5.19
C SER A 99 6.01 4.39 5.88
N GLU A 100 6.10 5.72 5.83
CA GLU A 100 7.17 6.47 6.48
C GLU A 100 7.15 6.28 7.99
N THR A 101 5.97 6.18 8.59
CA THR A 101 5.82 6.00 10.05
C THR A 101 6.08 4.56 10.47
N MET A 102 5.48 3.58 9.79
CA MET A 102 5.55 2.17 10.20
C MET A 102 6.89 1.51 9.87
N LEU A 103 7.59 2.00 8.85
CA LEU A 103 8.81 1.38 8.35
C LEU A 103 10.09 2.11 8.78
N ARG A 104 10.00 2.97 9.76
CA ARG A 104 11.15 3.65 10.33
C ARG A 104 11.97 2.76 11.23
#